data_62285d4de95be7fb64b84eb06383b3bb
#
_entry.id   62285d4de95be7fb64b84eb06383b3bb
#
_cell.length_a   1.000
_cell.length_b   1.000
_cell.length_c   1.000
_cell.angle_alpha   90.00
_cell.angle_beta   90.00
_cell.angle_gamma   90.00
#
_symmetry.space_group_name_H-M   'P 1'
#
loop_
_entity.id
_entity.type
_entity.pdbx_description
1 polymer ?
#
loop_
_entity_poly.entity_id
_entity_poly.type
_entity_poly.pdbx_seq_one_letter_code
_entity_poly.pdbx_strand_id
1 'polypeptide(L)'
;MMTFLRKINSTKVLIFLCVSLFLGLVVTVSAFEKKKDSHVQQVPLVHKKKPKKTFKKSKEAKQAVMEEDLARMDSLGLYYDYPNLSLVDTVKAYLDEFGIAHDQIAFSYKDIETGKTFSMNDTQPMTAGSTYKLPLNMLVVDAVEKGKYTMDQRFDITQTTYEYEKEHEAYVGQFAGAMSIPEMQEYSLVYSENTPAYALAERLGGMEKAYQKLGRYGKSKATIKTIQQNGNKTTSDYYIQVLDYLWKHQEKYQDVLYYIGESFPNQYYKTYLPDLTIYQKPGYVREALNVDAIVCEKSPYLIALYSKNLGGSTEESEEISTLGYNQLVALTYVINEWHRVNMNKN
;
A
#
# COMPACT_ATOMS: atom_id res chain seq x y z
N MET A 1 10.95 21.11 -56.86
CA MET A 1 10.19 20.04 -56.19
C MET A 1 10.41 20.24 -54.69
N MET A 2 9.52 21.03 -54.07
CA MET A 2 9.63 21.51 -52.68
C MET A 2 8.92 20.54 -51.76
N THR A 3 9.66 20.00 -50.81
CA THR A 3 9.14 19.11 -49.74
C THR A 3 8.66 19.96 -48.57
N PHE A 4 7.35 19.97 -48.31
CA PHE A 4 6.73 20.63 -47.17
C PHE A 4 6.88 19.72 -45.94
N LEU A 5 7.76 20.06 -45.00
CA LEU A 5 7.78 19.47 -43.65
C LEU A 5 6.79 20.23 -42.77
N ARG A 6 5.66 19.59 -42.43
CA ARG A 6 4.71 20.08 -41.43
C ARG A 6 5.31 19.87 -40.03
N LYS A 7 5.61 20.97 -39.37
CA LYS A 7 5.89 21.03 -37.93
C LYS A 7 4.61 20.64 -37.18
N ILE A 8 4.59 19.47 -36.58
CA ILE A 8 3.53 19.07 -35.63
C ILE A 8 3.82 19.78 -34.30
N ASN A 9 2.89 20.59 -33.85
CA ASN A 9 3.02 21.43 -32.69
C ASN A 9 2.87 20.55 -31.45
N SER A 10 3.96 20.27 -30.72
CA SER A 10 4.06 19.40 -29.57
C SER A 10 3.08 19.73 -28.43
N THR A 11 2.68 21.01 -28.35
CA THR A 11 1.71 21.49 -27.33
C THR A 11 0.30 20.91 -27.49
N LYS A 12 -0.12 20.53 -28.71
CA LYS A 12 -1.44 19.93 -28.94
C LYS A 12 -1.51 18.45 -28.57
N VAL A 13 -0.38 17.73 -28.63
CA VAL A 13 -0.29 16.32 -28.23
C VAL A 13 -0.31 16.21 -26.69
N LEU A 14 0.34 17.14 -26.00
CA LEU A 14 0.36 17.18 -24.53
C LEU A 14 -1.04 17.47 -23.95
N ILE A 15 -1.79 18.41 -24.58
CA ILE A 15 -3.16 18.74 -24.16
C ILE A 15 -4.10 17.55 -24.40
N PHE A 16 -3.88 16.74 -25.43
CA PHE A 16 -4.75 15.56 -25.69
C PHE A 16 -4.48 14.40 -24.71
N LEU A 17 -3.25 14.23 -24.25
CA LEU A 17 -2.87 13.24 -23.22
C LEU A 17 -3.37 13.64 -21.83
N CYS A 18 -3.28 14.91 -21.46
CA CYS A 18 -3.85 15.41 -20.21
C CYS A 18 -5.38 15.33 -20.17
N VAL A 19 -6.06 15.58 -21.29
CA VAL A 19 -7.54 15.48 -21.38
C VAL A 19 -8.00 14.02 -21.35
N SER A 20 -7.26 13.08 -21.88
CA SER A 20 -7.60 11.65 -21.82
C SER A 20 -7.41 11.05 -20.41
N LEU A 21 -6.43 11.52 -19.63
CA LEU A 21 -6.27 11.18 -18.21
C LEU A 21 -7.39 11.80 -17.34
N PHE A 22 -7.79 13.05 -17.64
CA PHE A 22 -8.90 13.70 -16.93
C PHE A 22 -10.28 13.10 -17.28
N LEU A 23 -10.52 12.68 -18.53
CA LEU A 23 -11.75 11.99 -18.94
C LEU A 23 -11.83 10.57 -18.36
N GLY A 24 -10.71 9.89 -18.16
CA GLY A 24 -10.66 8.61 -17.45
C GLY A 24 -11.08 8.75 -15.99
N LEU A 25 -10.66 9.82 -15.30
CA LEU A 25 -11.03 10.10 -13.91
C LEU A 25 -12.52 10.50 -13.78
N VAL A 26 -13.04 11.32 -14.71
CA VAL A 26 -14.44 11.79 -14.68
C VAL A 26 -15.42 10.67 -15.02
N VAL A 27 -15.05 9.72 -15.90
CA VAL A 27 -15.92 8.57 -16.24
C VAL A 27 -15.99 7.57 -15.10
N THR A 28 -14.93 7.42 -14.28
CA THR A 28 -14.99 6.57 -13.08
C THR A 28 -15.87 7.17 -11.98
N VAL A 29 -15.88 8.50 -11.80
CA VAL A 29 -16.73 9.17 -10.81
C VAL A 29 -18.22 9.08 -11.20
N SER A 30 -18.59 9.22 -12.48
CA SER A 30 -19.99 9.16 -12.91
C SER A 30 -20.60 7.74 -12.97
N ALA A 31 -19.78 6.69 -12.98
CA ALA A 31 -20.27 5.30 -12.91
C ALA A 31 -20.61 4.85 -11.47
N PHE A 32 -20.15 5.57 -10.44
CA PHE A 32 -20.37 5.25 -9.03
C PHE A 32 -21.64 5.86 -8.43
N GLU A 33 -22.31 6.82 -9.09
CA GLU A 33 -23.53 7.45 -8.55
C GLU A 33 -24.77 6.54 -8.46
N LYS A 34 -24.71 5.27 -8.87
CA LYS A 34 -25.87 4.35 -8.90
C LYS A 34 -25.81 3.12 -8.01
N LYS A 35 -25.01 3.12 -6.94
CA LYS A 35 -25.09 2.08 -5.90
C LYS A 35 -25.05 2.68 -4.50
N LYS A 36 -26.09 3.43 -4.14
CA LYS A 36 -26.45 3.65 -2.74
C LYS A 36 -27.40 2.53 -2.29
N ASP A 37 -26.88 1.33 -2.16
CA ASP A 37 -27.47 0.30 -1.30
C ASP A 37 -26.35 -0.23 -0.41
N SER A 38 -26.46 0.14 0.85
CA SER A 38 -25.52 -0.15 1.91
C SER A 38 -25.55 -1.65 2.27
N HIS A 39 -24.89 -2.47 1.49
CA HIS A 39 -24.40 -3.75 1.97
C HIS A 39 -22.91 -3.60 2.30
N VAL A 40 -22.62 -3.21 3.53
CA VAL A 40 -21.32 -3.49 4.16
C VAL A 40 -21.14 -5.00 4.07
N GLN A 41 -20.38 -5.46 3.08
CA GLN A 41 -19.94 -6.85 3.06
C GLN A 41 -19.08 -7.02 4.31
N GLN A 42 -19.55 -7.84 5.24
CA GLN A 42 -18.81 -8.16 6.45
C GLN A 42 -17.46 -8.76 6.03
N VAL A 43 -16.38 -8.07 6.42
CA VAL A 43 -15.03 -8.60 6.32
C VAL A 43 -15.04 -9.98 6.98
N PRO A 44 -14.58 -11.06 6.32
CA PRO A 44 -14.59 -12.39 6.93
C PRO A 44 -13.73 -12.38 8.19
N LEU A 45 -14.36 -12.44 9.36
CA LEU A 45 -13.66 -12.50 10.64
C LEU A 45 -12.94 -13.84 10.75
N VAL A 46 -11.63 -13.81 10.63
CA VAL A 46 -10.79 -14.99 10.82
C VAL A 46 -10.66 -15.26 12.33
N HIS A 47 -11.37 -16.27 12.80
CA HIS A 47 -11.32 -16.67 14.21
C HIS A 47 -9.89 -17.03 14.64
N LYS A 48 -9.47 -16.47 15.79
CA LYS A 48 -8.18 -16.75 16.44
C LYS A 48 -8.04 -18.26 16.72
N LYS A 49 -7.38 -19.00 15.83
CA LYS A 49 -6.92 -20.37 16.12
C LYS A 49 -5.60 -20.30 16.87
N LYS A 50 -5.47 -21.07 17.97
CA LYS A 50 -4.19 -21.24 18.67
C LYS A 50 -3.11 -21.71 17.70
N PRO A 51 -1.84 -21.25 17.82
CA PRO A 51 -0.76 -21.67 16.93
C PRO A 51 -0.63 -23.19 16.94
N LYS A 52 -0.86 -23.83 15.79
CA LYS A 52 -0.64 -25.25 15.59
C LYS A 52 0.86 -25.50 15.34
N LYS A 53 1.36 -26.66 15.77
CA LYS A 53 2.73 -27.13 15.52
C LYS A 53 3.15 -26.81 14.08
N THR A 54 4.30 -26.20 13.91
CA THR A 54 4.90 -25.85 12.60
C THR A 54 5.01 -27.12 11.75
N PHE A 55 4.16 -27.22 10.75
CA PHE A 55 4.27 -28.26 9.73
C PHE A 55 5.36 -27.80 8.74
N LYS A 56 6.48 -28.54 8.71
CA LYS A 56 7.55 -28.27 7.76
C LYS A 56 7.26 -29.07 6.49
N LYS A 57 6.91 -28.40 5.38
CA LYS A 57 6.74 -29.05 4.08
C LYS A 57 8.00 -29.81 3.68
N SER A 58 7.83 -31.02 3.10
CA SER A 58 8.95 -31.72 2.46
C SER A 58 9.39 -30.95 1.18
N LYS A 59 10.58 -31.27 0.68
CA LYS A 59 11.10 -30.67 -0.56
C LYS A 59 10.21 -30.98 -1.75
N GLU A 60 9.73 -32.21 -1.84
CA GLU A 60 8.83 -32.69 -2.88
C GLU A 60 7.48 -31.96 -2.84
N ALA A 61 6.93 -31.73 -1.65
CA ALA A 61 5.68 -30.98 -1.48
C ALA A 61 5.82 -29.52 -1.89
N LYS A 62 6.96 -28.88 -1.64
CA LYS A 62 7.23 -27.53 -2.10
C LYS A 62 7.39 -27.46 -3.61
N GLN A 63 8.10 -28.43 -4.20
CA GLN A 63 8.28 -28.53 -5.65
C GLN A 63 6.93 -28.71 -6.36
N ALA A 64 6.07 -29.56 -5.85
CA ALA A 64 4.72 -29.77 -6.41
C ALA A 64 3.87 -28.48 -6.38
N VAL A 65 3.92 -27.73 -5.28
CA VAL A 65 3.22 -26.43 -5.17
C VAL A 65 3.79 -25.40 -6.16
N MET A 66 5.11 -25.38 -6.37
CA MET A 66 5.75 -24.50 -7.34
C MET A 66 5.30 -24.84 -8.77
N GLU A 67 5.22 -26.13 -9.11
CA GLU A 67 4.81 -26.60 -10.44
C GLU A 67 3.36 -26.20 -10.81
N GLU A 68 2.49 -25.97 -9.82
CA GLU A 68 1.10 -25.50 -10.06
C GLU A 68 1.05 -24.12 -10.73
N ASP A 69 2.05 -23.26 -10.53
CA ASP A 69 2.10 -21.89 -11.10
C ASP A 69 3.24 -21.67 -12.12
N LEU A 70 3.85 -22.75 -12.59
CA LEU A 70 5.01 -22.71 -13.49
C LEU A 70 4.75 -21.88 -14.75
N ALA A 71 3.60 -22.08 -15.40
CA ALA A 71 3.24 -21.35 -16.61
C ALA A 71 3.15 -19.84 -16.39
N ARG A 72 2.71 -19.40 -15.20
CA ARG A 72 2.65 -18.00 -14.84
C ARG A 72 4.03 -17.43 -14.55
N MET A 73 4.85 -18.15 -13.78
CA MET A 73 6.25 -17.77 -13.54
C MET A 73 7.01 -17.58 -14.85
N ASP A 74 6.87 -18.53 -15.79
CA ASP A 74 7.50 -18.46 -17.12
C ASP A 74 6.99 -17.25 -17.91
N SER A 75 5.67 -17.00 -17.90
CA SER A 75 5.07 -15.86 -18.63
C SER A 75 5.53 -14.51 -18.09
N LEU A 76 5.86 -14.41 -16.81
CA LEU A 76 6.35 -13.21 -16.15
C LEU A 76 7.88 -13.10 -16.15
N GLY A 77 8.60 -14.20 -16.49
CA GLY A 77 10.06 -14.27 -16.38
C GLY A 77 10.54 -14.26 -14.91
N LEU A 78 9.72 -14.74 -13.96
CA LEU A 78 9.98 -14.68 -12.53
C LEU A 78 10.17 -16.06 -11.90
N TYR A 79 11.02 -16.88 -12.53
CA TYR A 79 11.34 -18.23 -12.09
C TYR A 79 12.58 -18.22 -11.18
N TYR A 80 12.39 -18.57 -9.90
CA TYR A 80 13.46 -18.69 -8.91
C TYR A 80 13.40 -20.06 -8.21
N ASP A 81 14.47 -20.44 -7.53
CA ASP A 81 14.50 -21.68 -6.74
C ASP A 81 13.78 -21.51 -5.39
N TYR A 82 12.46 -21.17 -5.49
CA TYR A 82 11.61 -20.91 -4.32
C TYR A 82 11.63 -22.03 -3.27
N PRO A 83 11.67 -23.34 -3.62
CA PRO A 83 11.71 -24.41 -2.63
C PRO A 83 12.94 -24.42 -1.74
N ASN A 84 14.09 -23.98 -2.26
CA ASN A 84 15.39 -24.13 -1.59
C ASN A 84 15.94 -22.81 -1.03
N LEU A 85 15.54 -21.66 -1.60
CA LEU A 85 15.99 -20.35 -1.12
C LEU A 85 15.19 -19.87 0.09
N SER A 86 15.84 -19.11 0.99
CA SER A 86 15.11 -18.32 1.97
C SER A 86 14.38 -17.15 1.27
N LEU A 87 13.39 -16.52 1.95
CA LEU A 87 12.72 -15.32 1.39
C LEU A 87 13.75 -14.22 1.06
N VAL A 88 14.71 -13.99 1.96
CA VAL A 88 15.72 -12.97 1.77
C VAL A 88 16.60 -13.28 0.56
N ASP A 89 17.02 -14.55 0.40
CA ASP A 89 17.88 -14.96 -0.73
C ASP A 89 17.09 -14.91 -2.06
N THR A 90 15.79 -15.25 -2.04
CA THR A 90 14.91 -15.12 -3.22
C THR A 90 14.79 -13.65 -3.64
N VAL A 91 14.54 -12.75 -2.67
CA VAL A 91 14.50 -11.30 -2.96
C VAL A 91 15.82 -10.81 -3.52
N LYS A 92 16.97 -11.22 -2.92
CA LYS A 92 18.29 -10.84 -3.43
C LYS A 92 18.52 -11.35 -4.85
N ALA A 93 18.16 -12.60 -5.15
CA ALA A 93 18.28 -13.15 -6.50
C ALA A 93 17.50 -12.31 -7.52
N TYR A 94 16.27 -11.88 -7.17
CA TYR A 94 15.50 -10.96 -7.98
C TYR A 94 16.21 -9.61 -8.17
N LEU A 95 16.70 -9.01 -7.10
CA LEU A 95 17.38 -7.71 -7.16
C LEU A 95 18.64 -7.76 -8.03
N ASP A 96 19.46 -8.84 -7.88
CA ASP A 96 20.67 -9.05 -8.66
C ASP A 96 20.36 -9.20 -10.16
N GLU A 97 19.32 -9.95 -10.52
CA GLU A 97 18.89 -10.15 -11.91
C GLU A 97 18.48 -8.85 -12.57
N PHE A 98 17.75 -7.99 -11.87
CA PHE A 98 17.26 -6.71 -12.41
C PHE A 98 18.21 -5.53 -12.15
N GLY A 99 19.42 -5.78 -11.64
CA GLY A 99 20.43 -4.74 -11.38
C GLY A 99 20.00 -3.72 -10.33
N ILE A 100 19.17 -4.12 -9.37
CA ILE A 100 18.68 -3.27 -8.28
C ILE A 100 19.63 -3.41 -7.08
N ALA A 101 20.19 -2.32 -6.60
CA ALA A 101 21.05 -2.38 -5.42
C ALA A 101 20.25 -2.80 -4.18
N HIS A 102 20.83 -3.69 -3.36
CA HIS A 102 20.14 -4.28 -2.21
C HIS A 102 19.69 -3.24 -1.17
N ASP A 103 20.37 -2.11 -1.07
CA ASP A 103 20.01 -1.02 -0.18
C ASP A 103 18.83 -0.16 -0.71
N GLN A 104 18.41 -0.39 -1.96
CA GLN A 104 17.21 0.25 -2.52
C GLN A 104 15.90 -0.39 -2.00
N ILE A 105 15.97 -1.57 -1.39
CA ILE A 105 14.82 -2.29 -0.86
C ILE A 105 14.97 -2.51 0.64
N ALA A 106 13.91 -2.21 1.38
CA ALA A 106 13.73 -2.59 2.78
C ALA A 106 12.38 -3.29 2.94
N PHE A 107 12.39 -4.48 3.55
CA PHE A 107 11.12 -5.15 3.84
C PHE A 107 11.12 -5.84 5.19
N SER A 108 9.91 -5.99 5.73
CA SER A 108 9.59 -6.84 6.88
C SER A 108 8.39 -7.69 6.53
N TYR A 109 8.51 -8.99 6.73
CA TYR A 109 7.49 -10.00 6.46
C TYR A 109 7.14 -10.75 7.74
N LYS A 110 5.87 -11.14 7.90
CA LYS A 110 5.40 -11.99 9.00
C LYS A 110 4.29 -12.92 8.54
N ASP A 111 4.51 -14.20 8.64
CA ASP A 111 3.44 -15.20 8.53
C ASP A 111 2.55 -15.16 9.78
N ILE A 112 1.24 -15.01 9.58
CA ILE A 112 0.29 -14.78 10.68
C ILE A 112 0.07 -16.05 11.50
N GLU A 113 0.07 -17.20 10.86
CA GLU A 113 -0.25 -18.47 11.55
C GLU A 113 0.90 -19.02 12.37
N THR A 114 2.12 -18.96 11.83
CA THR A 114 3.32 -19.50 12.48
C THR A 114 4.05 -18.45 13.30
N GLY A 115 3.83 -17.17 13.01
CA GLY A 115 4.57 -16.05 13.59
C GLY A 115 5.99 -15.92 13.05
N LYS A 116 6.40 -16.70 12.01
CA LYS A 116 7.73 -16.57 11.40
C LYS A 116 7.89 -15.21 10.75
N THR A 117 9.06 -14.63 10.93
CA THR A 117 9.43 -13.32 10.36
C THR A 117 10.66 -13.44 9.50
N PHE A 118 10.70 -12.63 8.44
CA PHE A 118 11.88 -12.43 7.59
C PHE A 118 11.99 -10.93 7.31
N SER A 119 13.20 -10.43 7.18
CA SER A 119 13.41 -9.01 6.87
C SER A 119 14.74 -8.78 6.17
N MET A 120 14.80 -7.68 5.43
CA MET A 120 16.03 -7.14 4.86
C MET A 120 15.99 -5.62 5.01
N ASN A 121 17.07 -5.03 5.52
CA ASN A 121 17.19 -3.58 5.75
C ASN A 121 16.03 -2.98 6.59
N ASP A 122 15.41 -3.77 7.46
CA ASP A 122 14.14 -3.46 8.11
C ASP A 122 14.18 -2.21 9.01
N THR A 123 15.37 -1.82 9.49
CA THR A 123 15.61 -0.61 10.29
C THR A 123 16.15 0.57 9.48
N GLN A 124 16.36 0.39 8.17
CA GLN A 124 16.80 1.47 7.29
C GLN A 124 15.72 2.54 7.15
N PRO A 125 16.06 3.83 7.32
CA PRO A 125 15.13 4.91 7.05
C PRO A 125 14.73 4.96 5.58
N MET A 126 13.43 4.84 5.31
CA MET A 126 12.84 4.90 3.97
C MET A 126 11.78 6.02 3.93
N THR A 127 11.55 6.62 2.78
CA THR A 127 10.47 7.61 2.61
C THR A 127 9.12 6.88 2.66
N ALA A 128 8.23 7.28 3.57
CA ALA A 128 6.95 6.59 3.77
C ALA A 128 5.97 6.81 2.59
N GLY A 129 6.01 7.99 1.95
CA GLY A 129 4.94 8.37 1.04
C GLY A 129 3.58 8.31 1.76
N SER A 130 2.54 7.96 1.05
CA SER A 130 1.17 7.89 1.58
C SER A 130 0.90 6.71 2.53
N THR A 131 1.87 5.85 2.86
CA THR A 131 1.63 4.76 3.82
C THR A 131 1.26 5.29 5.20
N TYR A 132 1.67 6.52 5.57
CA TYR A 132 1.30 7.17 6.83
C TYR A 132 -0.22 7.27 7.04
N LYS A 133 -0.99 7.28 5.97
CA LYS A 133 -2.46 7.39 6.01
C LYS A 133 -3.09 6.18 6.71
N LEU A 134 -2.47 5.00 6.65
CA LEU A 134 -2.98 3.82 7.35
C LEU A 134 -3.01 4.00 8.88
N PRO A 135 -1.90 4.21 9.60
CA PRO A 135 -1.96 4.39 11.05
C PRO A 135 -2.63 5.71 11.45
N LEU A 136 -2.66 6.74 10.59
CA LEU A 136 -3.43 7.95 10.83
C LEU A 136 -4.94 7.65 10.93
N ASN A 137 -5.49 6.89 9.99
CA ASN A 137 -6.90 6.49 10.00
C ASN A 137 -7.23 5.59 11.20
N MET A 138 -6.32 4.71 11.63
CA MET A 138 -6.48 3.96 12.87
C MET A 138 -6.59 4.87 14.10
N LEU A 139 -5.82 5.97 14.16
CA LEU A 139 -5.95 6.97 15.25
C LEU A 139 -7.31 7.66 15.26
N VAL A 140 -7.91 7.87 14.09
CA VAL A 140 -9.27 8.45 13.98
C VAL A 140 -10.30 7.49 14.56
N VAL A 141 -10.23 6.21 14.22
CA VAL A 141 -11.09 5.16 14.82
C VAL A 141 -10.92 5.13 16.34
N ASP A 142 -9.68 5.21 16.85
CA ASP A 142 -9.41 5.29 18.29
C ASP A 142 -10.04 6.55 18.95
N ALA A 143 -10.13 7.65 18.21
CA ALA A 143 -10.74 8.88 18.73
C ALA A 143 -12.26 8.79 18.75
N VAL A 144 -12.88 8.15 17.76
CA VAL A 144 -14.32 7.87 17.72
C VAL A 144 -14.71 6.91 18.85
N GLU A 145 -13.98 5.82 19.03
CA GLU A 145 -14.23 4.85 20.13
C GLU A 145 -14.19 5.53 21.51
N LYS A 146 -13.35 6.53 21.68
CA LYS A 146 -13.25 7.34 22.92
C LYS A 146 -14.34 8.41 23.05
N GLY A 147 -15.29 8.45 22.14
CA GLY A 147 -16.37 9.44 22.13
C GLY A 147 -15.94 10.86 21.79
N LYS A 148 -14.73 11.04 21.21
CA LYS A 148 -14.27 12.38 20.82
C LYS A 148 -15.03 12.92 19.60
N TYR A 149 -15.43 12.03 18.70
CA TYR A 149 -16.20 12.32 17.50
C TYR A 149 -17.22 11.21 17.25
N THR A 150 -18.23 11.51 16.42
CA THR A 150 -19.13 10.50 15.84
C THR A 150 -18.82 10.33 14.36
N MET A 151 -19.12 9.16 13.78
CA MET A 151 -18.81 8.87 12.39
C MET A 151 -19.59 9.75 11.40
N ASP A 152 -20.81 10.13 11.75
CA ASP A 152 -21.71 10.99 10.95
C ASP A 152 -21.42 12.48 11.07
N GLN A 153 -20.56 12.88 12.03
CA GLN A 153 -20.17 14.27 12.20
C GLN A 153 -19.45 14.79 10.96
N ARG A 154 -19.90 15.93 10.43
CA ARG A 154 -19.25 16.61 9.31
C ARG A 154 -18.30 17.67 9.81
N PHE A 155 -17.16 17.79 9.16
CA PHE A 155 -16.09 18.73 9.51
C PHE A 155 -15.84 19.66 8.34
N ASP A 156 -15.71 20.94 8.63
CA ASP A 156 -15.30 21.96 7.68
C ASP A 156 -13.88 21.63 7.15
N ILE A 157 -13.76 21.58 5.83
CA ILE A 157 -12.50 21.32 5.12
C ILE A 157 -12.02 22.55 4.31
N THR A 158 -12.74 23.68 4.37
CA THR A 158 -12.44 24.87 3.56
C THR A 158 -11.11 25.49 3.91
N GLN A 159 -10.64 25.29 5.15
CA GLN A 159 -9.38 25.82 5.68
C GLN A 159 -8.34 24.72 5.96
N THR A 160 -8.60 23.49 5.46
CA THR A 160 -7.65 22.39 5.63
C THR A 160 -6.35 22.68 4.90
N THR A 161 -5.22 22.37 5.56
CA THR A 161 -3.89 22.38 4.93
C THR A 161 -3.87 21.48 3.69
N TYR A 162 -3.27 21.93 2.61
CA TYR A 162 -3.16 21.15 1.36
C TYR A 162 -1.76 21.22 0.78
N GLU A 163 -1.41 20.25 -0.04
CA GLU A 163 -0.22 20.25 -0.89
C GLU A 163 -0.55 20.75 -2.29
N TYR A 164 -1.73 20.40 -2.78
CA TYR A 164 -2.20 20.70 -4.14
C TYR A 164 -3.50 21.51 -4.08
N GLU A 165 -3.43 22.78 -4.48
CA GLU A 165 -4.56 23.70 -4.45
C GLU A 165 -5.76 23.17 -5.23
N LYS A 166 -5.55 22.65 -6.45
CA LYS A 166 -6.63 22.09 -7.28
C LYS A 166 -7.30 20.87 -6.67
N GLU A 167 -6.55 20.03 -5.96
CA GLU A 167 -7.12 18.90 -5.23
C GLU A 167 -8.02 19.43 -4.10
N HIS A 168 -7.53 20.38 -3.32
CA HIS A 168 -8.28 20.98 -2.23
C HIS A 168 -9.57 21.65 -2.72
N GLU A 169 -9.50 22.50 -3.75
CA GLU A 169 -10.67 23.16 -4.36
C GLU A 169 -11.71 22.14 -4.86
N ALA A 170 -11.24 21.05 -5.49
CA ALA A 170 -12.13 19.98 -5.98
C ALA A 170 -12.92 19.34 -4.81
N TYR A 171 -12.26 19.01 -3.69
CA TYR A 171 -12.92 18.43 -2.51
C TYR A 171 -13.83 19.42 -1.80
N VAL A 172 -13.42 20.67 -1.66
CA VAL A 172 -14.29 21.74 -1.11
C VAL A 172 -15.56 21.88 -1.94
N GLY A 173 -15.43 21.88 -3.27
CA GLY A 173 -16.57 21.96 -4.18
C GLY A 173 -17.47 20.71 -4.13
N GLN A 174 -16.86 19.52 -4.22
CA GLN A 174 -17.59 18.23 -4.25
C GLN A 174 -18.40 17.99 -2.98
N PHE A 175 -17.87 18.35 -1.81
CA PHE A 175 -18.47 18.09 -0.51
C PHE A 175 -19.13 19.32 0.12
N ALA A 176 -19.33 20.39 -0.65
CA ALA A 176 -19.90 21.65 -0.17
C ALA A 176 -19.21 22.18 1.10
N GLY A 177 -17.89 22.08 1.12
CA GLY A 177 -17.01 22.59 2.20
C GLY A 177 -16.92 21.71 3.45
N ALA A 178 -17.59 20.55 3.52
CA ALA A 178 -17.53 19.71 4.72
C ALA A 178 -17.58 18.22 4.40
N MET A 179 -16.75 17.42 5.09
CA MET A 179 -16.70 15.96 4.95
C MET A 179 -16.94 15.27 6.30
N SER A 180 -17.59 14.10 6.26
CA SER A 180 -17.68 13.17 7.39
C SER A 180 -16.41 12.34 7.54
N ILE A 181 -16.25 11.67 8.69
CA ILE A 181 -15.09 10.76 8.90
C ILE A 181 -15.06 9.64 7.86
N PRO A 182 -16.16 8.91 7.55
CA PRO A 182 -16.14 7.88 6.51
C PRO A 182 -15.73 8.40 5.14
N GLU A 183 -16.24 9.56 4.70
CA GLU A 183 -15.85 10.19 3.44
C GLU A 183 -14.34 10.49 3.43
N MET A 184 -13.81 11.10 4.50
CA MET A 184 -12.37 11.39 4.58
C MET A 184 -11.51 10.12 4.62
N GLN A 185 -11.97 9.07 5.30
CA GLN A 185 -11.26 7.77 5.36
C GLN A 185 -11.24 7.08 4.00
N GLU A 186 -12.38 7.05 3.30
CA GLU A 186 -12.49 6.48 1.96
C GLU A 186 -11.49 7.15 1.00
N TYR A 187 -11.56 8.47 0.85
CA TYR A 187 -10.67 9.18 -0.09
C TYR A 187 -9.20 9.11 0.32
N SER A 188 -8.90 9.12 1.61
CA SER A 188 -7.54 9.00 2.14
C SER A 188 -6.95 7.59 1.94
N LEU A 189 -7.75 6.52 2.07
CA LEU A 189 -7.25 5.15 2.03
C LEU A 189 -7.40 4.48 0.67
N VAL A 190 -8.57 4.63 0.02
CA VAL A 190 -8.85 4.00 -1.29
C VAL A 190 -8.07 4.69 -2.40
N TYR A 191 -8.21 6.01 -2.49
CA TYR A 191 -7.62 6.82 -3.57
C TYR A 191 -6.30 7.49 -3.19
N SER A 192 -5.95 7.44 -1.91
CA SER A 192 -4.70 8.02 -1.38
C SER A 192 -4.63 9.55 -1.44
N GLU A 193 -5.77 10.23 -1.42
CA GLU A 193 -5.88 11.69 -1.52
C GLU A 193 -5.33 12.40 -0.28
N ASN A 194 -4.74 13.59 -0.48
CA ASN A 194 -4.04 14.31 0.58
C ASN A 194 -4.96 15.20 1.40
N THR A 195 -5.84 15.98 0.77
CA THR A 195 -6.75 16.90 1.47
C THR A 195 -7.59 16.19 2.55
N PRO A 196 -8.26 15.04 2.27
CA PRO A 196 -8.97 14.29 3.30
C PRO A 196 -8.07 13.77 4.42
N ALA A 197 -6.84 13.35 4.10
CA ALA A 197 -5.88 12.88 5.11
C ALA A 197 -5.43 14.02 6.04
N TYR A 198 -5.17 15.22 5.51
CA TYR A 198 -4.84 16.39 6.33
C TYR A 198 -6.03 16.83 7.21
N ALA A 199 -7.24 16.82 6.67
CA ALA A 199 -8.44 17.09 7.45
C ALA A 199 -8.60 16.13 8.64
N LEU A 200 -8.33 14.82 8.44
CA LEU A 200 -8.30 13.83 9.54
C LEU A 200 -7.19 14.14 10.55
N ALA A 201 -5.99 14.51 10.10
CA ALA A 201 -4.88 14.87 10.99
C ALA A 201 -5.21 16.10 11.84
N GLU A 202 -5.88 17.11 11.28
CA GLU A 202 -6.33 18.30 12.01
C GLU A 202 -7.28 17.94 13.16
N ARG A 203 -8.18 16.99 12.96
CA ARG A 203 -9.06 16.46 14.04
C ARG A 203 -8.26 15.81 15.16
N LEU A 204 -7.07 15.30 14.88
CA LEU A 204 -6.15 14.75 15.89
C LEU A 204 -5.24 15.81 16.55
N GLY A 205 -5.35 17.05 16.10
CA GLY A 205 -4.57 18.21 16.59
C GLY A 205 -3.38 18.56 15.69
N GLY A 206 -3.40 18.16 14.43
CA GLY A 206 -2.38 18.33 13.42
C GLY A 206 -1.48 17.11 13.24
N MET A 207 -0.74 17.08 12.14
CA MET A 207 0.10 15.95 11.73
C MET A 207 1.14 15.59 12.79
N GLU A 208 1.82 16.57 13.36
CA GLU A 208 2.83 16.36 14.40
C GLU A 208 2.26 15.63 15.62
N LYS A 209 1.12 16.12 16.15
CA LYS A 209 0.46 15.49 17.31
C LYS A 209 -0.09 14.09 16.97
N ALA A 210 -0.50 13.87 15.72
CA ALA A 210 -0.90 12.56 15.27
C ALA A 210 0.30 11.60 15.29
N TYR A 211 1.44 11.99 14.71
CA TYR A 211 2.65 11.16 14.65
C TYR A 211 3.20 10.80 16.03
N GLN A 212 3.15 11.71 17.01
CA GLN A 212 3.52 11.44 18.40
C GLN A 212 2.71 10.29 19.04
N LYS A 213 1.50 10.00 18.52
CA LYS A 213 0.61 8.95 19.06
C LYS A 213 0.78 7.59 18.37
N LEU A 214 1.51 7.53 17.25
CA LEU A 214 1.64 6.33 16.42
C LEU A 214 2.39 5.18 17.13
N GLY A 215 3.22 5.50 18.12
CA GLY A 215 3.94 4.50 18.91
C GLY A 215 3.08 3.50 19.67
N ARG A 216 1.75 3.67 19.67
CA ARG A 216 0.79 2.70 20.23
C ARG A 216 0.61 1.45 19.36
N TYR A 217 0.87 1.56 18.07
CA TYR A 217 0.73 0.45 17.12
C TYR A 217 2.01 -0.34 16.91
N GLY A 218 3.14 0.23 17.30
CA GLY A 218 4.46 -0.37 17.19
C GLY A 218 5.58 0.66 17.36
N LYS A 219 6.80 0.17 17.52
CA LYS A 219 8.00 1.01 17.58
C LYS A 219 9.15 0.29 16.88
N SER A 220 9.79 0.97 15.94
CA SER A 220 11.00 0.49 15.29
C SER A 220 12.16 0.30 16.28
N LYS A 221 13.03 -0.66 16.00
CA LYS A 221 14.34 -0.81 16.65
C LYS A 221 15.30 0.32 16.27
N ALA A 222 15.08 0.95 15.10
CA ALA A 222 15.89 2.07 14.61
C ALA A 222 15.77 3.33 15.46
N THR A 223 16.53 4.38 15.12
CA THR A 223 16.41 5.70 15.74
C THR A 223 15.03 6.31 15.49
N ILE A 224 14.52 6.20 14.25
CA ILE A 224 13.14 6.59 13.88
C ILE A 224 12.18 5.54 14.43
N LYS A 225 11.44 5.89 15.47
CA LYS A 225 10.58 4.93 16.19
C LYS A 225 9.26 4.64 15.50
N THR A 226 8.74 5.60 14.74
CA THR A 226 7.48 5.49 13.99
C THR A 226 7.62 6.15 12.62
N ILE A 227 7.04 7.34 12.46
CA ILE A 227 7.21 8.17 11.27
C ILE A 227 7.81 9.50 11.72
N GLN A 228 8.88 9.90 11.08
CA GLN A 228 9.48 11.23 11.26
C GLN A 228 8.83 12.18 10.25
N GLN A 229 8.17 13.22 10.73
CA GLN A 229 7.46 14.19 9.87
C GLN A 229 8.42 14.89 8.91
N ASN A 230 9.56 15.37 9.39
CA ASN A 230 10.58 15.96 8.53
C ASN A 230 11.16 14.89 7.60
N GLY A 231 10.99 15.07 6.29
CA GLY A 231 11.40 14.15 5.25
C GLY A 231 10.53 12.87 5.17
N ASN A 232 9.42 12.80 5.91
CA ASN A 232 8.46 11.67 5.87
C ASN A 232 9.14 10.30 5.92
N LYS A 233 10.09 10.10 6.86
CA LYS A 233 10.90 8.88 6.97
C LYS A 233 10.30 7.90 7.97
N THR A 234 10.39 6.61 7.64
CA THR A 234 9.92 5.48 8.46
C THR A 234 10.81 4.25 8.24
N THR A 235 10.40 3.10 8.79
CA THR A 235 11.10 1.81 8.63
C THR A 235 10.08 0.69 8.42
N SER A 236 10.45 -0.37 7.70
CA SER A 236 9.56 -1.51 7.49
C SER A 236 9.29 -2.30 8.78
N ASP A 237 10.22 -2.32 9.75
CA ASP A 237 10.00 -2.98 11.04
C ASP A 237 8.96 -2.26 11.94
N TYR A 238 8.75 -0.96 11.74
CA TYR A 238 7.63 -0.25 12.34
C TYR A 238 6.31 -0.68 11.69
N TYR A 239 6.25 -0.67 10.36
CA TYR A 239 5.00 -0.93 9.66
C TYR A 239 4.52 -2.38 9.76
N ILE A 240 5.42 -3.34 9.84
CA ILE A 240 4.99 -4.73 10.10
C ILE A 240 4.28 -4.88 11.45
N GLN A 241 4.63 -4.05 12.44
CA GLN A 241 3.94 -4.01 13.72
C GLN A 241 2.58 -3.31 13.62
N VAL A 242 2.46 -2.24 12.80
CA VAL A 242 1.18 -1.59 12.49
C VAL A 242 0.21 -2.58 11.86
N LEU A 243 0.65 -3.33 10.85
CA LEU A 243 -0.16 -4.36 10.18
C LEU A 243 -0.55 -5.49 11.14
N ASP A 244 0.37 -5.94 12.00
CA ASP A 244 0.10 -6.97 13.01
C ASP A 244 -0.91 -6.48 14.06
N TYR A 245 -0.81 -5.22 14.46
CA TYR A 245 -1.77 -4.61 15.36
C TYR A 245 -3.15 -4.51 14.71
N LEU A 246 -3.23 -3.99 13.49
CA LEU A 246 -4.45 -3.90 12.70
C LEU A 246 -5.13 -5.27 12.57
N TRP A 247 -4.38 -6.30 12.16
CA TRP A 247 -4.89 -7.66 12.00
C TRP A 247 -5.40 -8.27 13.29
N LYS A 248 -4.73 -8.04 14.42
CA LYS A 248 -5.16 -8.53 15.74
C LYS A 248 -6.42 -7.85 16.27
N HIS A 249 -6.72 -6.65 15.78
CA HIS A 249 -7.85 -5.84 16.21
C HIS A 249 -8.83 -5.53 15.06
N GLN A 250 -8.96 -6.48 14.12
CA GLN A 250 -9.73 -6.27 12.88
C GLN A 250 -11.21 -5.90 13.13
N GLU A 251 -11.83 -6.39 14.21
CA GLU A 251 -13.20 -6.01 14.58
C GLU A 251 -13.33 -4.50 14.86
N LYS A 252 -12.33 -3.92 15.50
CA LYS A 252 -12.27 -2.49 15.79
C LYS A 252 -12.01 -1.64 14.54
N TYR A 253 -11.15 -2.11 13.66
CA TYR A 253 -10.70 -1.39 12.47
C TYR A 253 -11.31 -1.93 11.17
N GLN A 254 -12.53 -2.50 11.23
CA GLN A 254 -13.17 -3.12 10.07
C GLN A 254 -13.34 -2.15 8.90
N ASP A 255 -13.65 -0.86 9.18
CA ASP A 255 -13.80 0.16 8.13
C ASP A 255 -12.46 0.48 7.48
N VAL A 256 -11.37 0.58 8.27
CA VAL A 256 -10.02 0.77 7.75
C VAL A 256 -9.61 -0.41 6.87
N LEU A 257 -9.86 -1.66 7.31
CA LEU A 257 -9.61 -2.86 6.51
C LEU A 257 -10.44 -2.85 5.23
N TYR A 258 -11.72 -2.50 5.31
CA TYR A 258 -12.57 -2.38 4.13
C TYR A 258 -11.97 -1.42 3.10
N TYR A 259 -11.63 -0.19 3.50
CA TYR A 259 -11.07 0.80 2.57
C TYR A 259 -9.71 0.40 1.99
N ILE A 260 -8.81 -0.19 2.77
CA ILE A 260 -7.55 -0.68 2.20
C ILE A 260 -7.71 -1.95 1.38
N GLY A 261 -8.81 -2.69 1.57
CA GLY A 261 -9.25 -3.77 0.69
C GLY A 261 -9.68 -3.26 -0.70
N GLU A 262 -10.32 -2.09 -0.76
CA GLU A 262 -10.72 -1.42 -2.00
C GLU A 262 -9.58 -0.58 -2.63
N SER A 263 -8.47 -0.38 -1.91
CA SER A 263 -7.37 0.49 -2.32
C SER A 263 -6.70 -0.01 -3.61
N PHE A 264 -6.60 0.87 -4.60
CA PHE A 264 -5.90 0.65 -5.87
C PHE A 264 -6.22 -0.72 -6.50
N PRO A 265 -7.46 -0.98 -6.95
CA PRO A 265 -7.83 -2.26 -7.55
C PRO A 265 -6.95 -2.55 -8.78
N ASN A 266 -6.50 -3.80 -8.90
CA ASN A 266 -5.62 -4.28 -9.97
C ASN A 266 -4.24 -3.59 -10.07
N GLN A 267 -3.80 -2.90 -9.01
CA GLN A 267 -2.50 -2.24 -8.97
C GLN A 267 -1.67 -2.71 -7.77
N TYR A 268 -0.37 -2.40 -7.78
CA TYR A 268 0.59 -2.78 -6.74
C TYR A 268 0.56 -4.27 -6.45
N TYR A 269 0.30 -4.69 -5.24
CA TYR A 269 0.26 -6.10 -4.84
C TYR A 269 -0.82 -6.90 -5.58
N LYS A 270 -1.91 -6.26 -5.99
CA LYS A 270 -3.03 -6.90 -6.70
C LYS A 270 -2.79 -7.13 -8.19
N THR A 271 -1.74 -6.51 -8.79
CA THR A 271 -1.51 -6.57 -10.24
C THR A 271 -1.36 -7.99 -10.75
N TYR A 272 -0.53 -8.80 -10.10
CA TYR A 272 -0.29 -10.20 -10.51
C TYR A 272 -1.04 -11.22 -9.65
N LEU A 273 -1.84 -10.77 -8.68
CA LEU A 273 -2.56 -11.60 -7.72
C LEU A 273 -4.05 -11.19 -7.63
N PRO A 274 -4.77 -11.13 -8.78
CA PRO A 274 -6.14 -10.57 -8.82
C PRO A 274 -7.16 -11.45 -8.07
N ASP A 275 -6.87 -12.75 -7.87
CA ASP A 275 -7.78 -13.70 -7.24
C ASP A 275 -7.65 -13.74 -5.71
N LEU A 276 -6.66 -13.02 -5.15
CA LEU A 276 -6.44 -12.96 -3.70
C LEU A 276 -7.14 -11.77 -3.07
N THR A 277 -7.67 -11.97 -1.87
CA THR A 277 -8.07 -10.86 -1.00
C THR A 277 -6.81 -10.21 -0.44
N ILE A 278 -6.57 -8.96 -0.80
CA ILE A 278 -5.39 -8.19 -0.40
C ILE A 278 -5.84 -6.85 0.16
N TYR A 279 -5.51 -6.60 1.42
CA TYR A 279 -5.67 -5.32 2.09
C TYR A 279 -4.36 -4.56 1.96
N GLN A 280 -4.31 -3.51 1.14
CA GLN A 280 -3.06 -2.80 0.86
C GLN A 280 -3.19 -1.29 1.04
N LYS A 281 -2.12 -0.66 1.49
CA LYS A 281 -1.95 0.79 1.42
C LYS A 281 -0.65 1.11 0.72
N PRO A 282 -0.68 1.45 -0.56
CA PRO A 282 0.48 1.97 -1.26
C PRO A 282 0.90 3.35 -0.75
N GLY A 283 2.18 3.63 -0.89
CA GLY A 283 2.74 4.95 -0.67
C GLY A 283 3.78 5.24 -1.73
N TYR A 284 3.62 6.35 -2.41
CA TYR A 284 4.59 6.78 -3.41
C TYR A 284 4.84 8.27 -3.29
N VAL A 285 6.05 8.67 -3.57
CA VAL A 285 6.47 10.04 -3.79
C VAL A 285 7.83 10.00 -4.48
N ARG A 286 7.94 10.62 -5.64
CA ARG A 286 9.22 10.79 -6.37
C ARG A 286 10.07 9.53 -6.38
N GLU A 287 11.10 9.46 -5.50
CA GLU A 287 12.05 8.35 -5.39
C GLU A 287 11.49 7.09 -4.73
N ALA A 288 10.36 7.16 -4.04
CA ALA A 288 9.82 6.09 -3.20
C ALA A 288 8.57 5.44 -3.81
N LEU A 289 8.57 4.12 -3.88
CA LEU A 289 7.44 3.26 -4.23
C LEU A 289 7.31 2.18 -3.17
N ASN A 290 6.22 2.20 -2.42
CA ASN A 290 6.04 1.34 -1.25
C ASN A 290 4.68 0.67 -1.27
N VAL A 291 4.57 -0.45 -0.57
CA VAL A 291 3.28 -1.07 -0.28
C VAL A 291 3.31 -1.80 1.06
N ASP A 292 2.38 -1.44 1.93
CA ASP A 292 2.05 -2.20 3.14
C ASP A 292 0.82 -3.06 2.85
N ALA A 293 0.91 -4.38 3.08
CA ALA A 293 -0.20 -5.27 2.76
C ALA A 293 -0.41 -6.40 3.77
N ILE A 294 -1.67 -6.80 3.87
CA ILE A 294 -2.11 -8.06 4.46
C ILE A 294 -2.63 -8.90 3.31
N VAL A 295 -1.97 -10.02 3.04
CA VAL A 295 -2.28 -10.90 1.91
C VAL A 295 -2.94 -12.16 2.42
N CYS A 296 -4.17 -12.42 1.99
CA CYS A 296 -4.97 -13.55 2.42
C CYS A 296 -4.75 -14.77 1.50
N GLU A 297 -3.54 -15.31 1.54
CA GLU A 297 -3.24 -16.64 1.02
C GLU A 297 -3.88 -17.73 1.92
N LYS A 298 -3.79 -19.00 1.56
CA LYS A 298 -4.24 -20.13 2.41
C LYS A 298 -3.68 -20.03 3.84
N SER A 299 -2.47 -19.51 3.99
CA SER A 299 -1.86 -19.06 5.23
C SER A 299 -1.61 -17.56 5.10
N PRO A 300 -2.38 -16.67 5.76
CA PRO A 300 -2.23 -15.23 5.55
C PRO A 300 -0.89 -14.70 6.06
N TYR A 301 -0.39 -13.65 5.41
CA TYR A 301 0.83 -12.97 5.84
C TYR A 301 0.75 -11.45 5.76
N LEU A 302 1.65 -10.80 6.47
CA LEU A 302 1.86 -9.36 6.50
C LEU A 302 3.16 -9.02 5.79
N ILE A 303 3.17 -7.93 5.06
CA ILE A 303 4.35 -7.41 4.36
C ILE A 303 4.37 -5.89 4.43
N ALA A 304 5.49 -5.32 4.86
CA ALA A 304 5.83 -3.91 4.72
C ALA A 304 7.00 -3.83 3.76
N LEU A 305 6.77 -3.34 2.55
CA LEU A 305 7.76 -3.29 1.46
C LEU A 305 8.01 -1.84 1.05
N TYR A 306 9.24 -1.41 1.20
CA TYR A 306 9.70 -0.05 0.94
C TYR A 306 10.82 -0.05 -0.08
N SER A 307 10.79 0.93 -0.98
CA SER A 307 11.83 1.10 -1.98
C SER A 307 12.30 2.54 -2.11
N LYS A 308 13.50 2.72 -2.65
CA LYS A 308 14.04 4.01 -3.07
C LYS A 308 14.69 3.88 -4.45
N ASN A 309 14.52 4.89 -5.27
CA ASN A 309 15.21 5.05 -6.57
C ASN A 309 14.99 3.90 -7.57
N LEU A 310 13.88 3.14 -7.45
CA LEU A 310 13.56 2.11 -8.43
C LEU A 310 13.37 2.72 -9.82
N GLY A 311 13.85 2.01 -10.85
CA GLY A 311 13.77 2.46 -12.23
C GLY A 311 14.45 3.80 -12.49
N GLY A 312 15.40 4.21 -11.64
CA GLY A 312 16.15 5.45 -11.75
C GLY A 312 15.43 6.70 -11.25
N SER A 313 14.28 6.59 -10.58
CA SER A 313 13.60 7.72 -9.94
C SER A 313 14.47 8.36 -8.85
N THR A 314 14.43 9.68 -8.73
CA THR A 314 15.15 10.47 -7.72
C THR A 314 14.20 11.44 -7.02
N GLU A 315 14.69 12.18 -6.02
CA GLU A 315 13.91 13.23 -5.35
C GLU A 315 13.51 14.39 -6.30
N GLU A 316 14.23 14.55 -7.42
CA GLU A 316 13.94 15.54 -8.47
C GLU A 316 13.00 15.01 -9.56
N SER A 317 12.64 13.73 -9.54
CA SER A 317 11.74 13.15 -10.53
C SER A 317 10.35 13.78 -10.42
N GLU A 318 9.77 14.19 -11.56
CA GLU A 318 8.42 14.74 -11.61
C GLU A 318 7.36 13.64 -11.56
N GLU A 319 7.66 12.47 -12.14
CA GLU A 319 6.75 11.33 -12.25
C GLU A 319 7.38 10.04 -11.72
N ILE A 320 6.52 9.09 -11.38
CA ILE A 320 6.95 7.75 -10.99
C ILE A 320 7.48 7.02 -12.21
N SER A 321 8.67 6.45 -12.11
CA SER A 321 9.23 5.60 -13.15
C SER A 321 8.35 4.38 -13.41
N THR A 322 7.89 4.22 -14.64
CA THR A 322 7.15 3.01 -15.06
C THR A 322 8.00 1.74 -14.85
N LEU A 323 9.31 1.82 -15.12
CA LEU A 323 10.22 0.71 -14.84
C LEU A 323 10.26 0.40 -13.35
N GLY A 324 10.40 1.42 -12.49
CA GLY A 324 10.40 1.23 -11.03
C GLY A 324 9.10 0.65 -10.51
N TYR A 325 7.96 1.09 -11.05
CA TYR A 325 6.66 0.52 -10.73
C TYR A 325 6.58 -0.97 -11.09
N ASN A 326 7.00 -1.34 -12.31
CA ASN A 326 7.01 -2.74 -12.75
C ASN A 326 7.96 -3.60 -11.91
N GLN A 327 9.12 -3.07 -11.52
CA GLN A 327 10.04 -3.74 -10.61
C GLN A 327 9.42 -3.99 -9.24
N LEU A 328 8.70 -3.01 -8.66
CA LEU A 328 7.99 -3.22 -7.40
C LEU A 328 6.91 -4.30 -7.52
N VAL A 329 6.08 -4.23 -8.56
CA VAL A 329 4.98 -5.18 -8.80
C VAL A 329 5.52 -6.61 -9.02
N ALA A 330 6.59 -6.77 -9.79
CA ALA A 330 7.25 -8.07 -9.96
C ALA A 330 7.79 -8.62 -8.63
N LEU A 331 8.39 -7.76 -7.80
CA LEU A 331 8.88 -8.16 -6.48
C LEU A 331 7.74 -8.61 -5.54
N THR A 332 6.56 -7.99 -5.61
CA THR A 332 5.41 -8.44 -4.81
C THR A 332 4.97 -9.86 -5.19
N TYR A 333 4.98 -10.20 -6.49
CA TYR A 333 4.72 -11.55 -6.96
C TYR A 333 5.79 -12.54 -6.47
N VAL A 334 7.07 -12.20 -6.58
CA VAL A 334 8.19 -13.04 -6.10
C VAL A 334 8.05 -13.36 -4.61
N ILE A 335 7.70 -12.38 -3.78
CA ILE A 335 7.46 -12.56 -2.35
C ILE A 335 6.26 -13.49 -2.11
N ASN A 336 5.17 -13.28 -2.84
CA ASN A 336 3.97 -14.12 -2.71
C ASN A 336 4.24 -15.56 -3.14
N GLU A 337 4.93 -15.76 -4.25
CA GLU A 337 5.25 -17.10 -4.75
C GLU A 337 6.16 -17.87 -3.76
N TRP A 338 7.17 -17.18 -3.21
CA TRP A 338 7.96 -17.77 -2.13
C TRP A 338 7.08 -18.19 -0.95
N HIS A 339 6.12 -17.33 -0.53
CA HIS A 339 5.20 -17.63 0.56
C HIS A 339 4.33 -18.84 0.21
N ARG A 340 3.71 -18.86 -0.98
CA ARG A 340 2.85 -19.93 -1.46
C ARG A 340 3.56 -21.30 -1.41
N VAL A 341 4.79 -21.34 -1.88
CA VAL A 341 5.61 -22.56 -1.90
C VAL A 341 6.01 -22.99 -0.49
N ASN A 342 6.41 -22.07 0.39
CA ASN A 342 7.07 -22.41 1.65
C ASN A 342 6.15 -22.38 2.88
N MET A 343 5.11 -21.54 2.88
CA MET A 343 4.33 -21.24 4.06
C MET A 343 2.89 -21.69 3.99
N ASN A 344 2.26 -21.71 2.79
CA ASN A 344 0.89 -22.18 2.65
C ASN A 344 0.75 -23.62 3.15
N LYS A 345 -0.33 -23.89 3.87
CA LYS A 345 -0.72 -25.25 4.24
C LYS A 345 -1.24 -26.00 3.01
N ASN A 346 -0.98 -27.29 2.97
CA ASN A 346 -1.54 -28.19 1.96
C ASN A 346 -3.05 -28.33 2.16
#